data_62183534d17d7ac301bf4ef3ae7e73ce
#
_entry.id   62183534d17d7ac301bf4ef3ae7e73ce
#
_cell.length_a   1.000
_cell.length_b   1.000
_cell.length_c   1.000
_cell.angle_alpha   90.00
_cell.angle_beta   90.00
_cell.angle_gamma   90.00
#
_symmetry.space_group_name_H-M   'P 1'
#
loop_
_entity.id
_entity.type
_entity.pdbx_description
1 polymer ?
#
loop_
_entity_poly.entity_id
_entity_poly.type
_entity_poly.pdbx_seq_one_letter_code
_entity_poly.pdbx_strand_id
1 'polypeptide(L)'
;MSTSNGPTLAVLPMTKEEPSAAGPQVLQPSGWPAPKGYANGMAADGRYVVTGGVIGWNQEGHLPADFPAQVRQTLSNIAAILAEGGAKPEHLVRLTWYVVDIEEYLANLKTLGQIYREIFGAHYPAMALVQVVRLVEKAARVEIEATAVVPR
;
A
#
# COMPACT_ATOMS: atom_id res chain seq x y z
N MET A 1 36.90 38.77 41.17
CA MET A 1 37.01 37.73 40.14
C MET A 1 35.82 36.80 40.29
N SER A 2 34.82 36.98 39.42
CA SER A 2 33.58 36.20 39.45
C SER A 2 33.63 35.18 38.32
N THR A 3 33.63 33.90 38.68
CA THR A 3 33.56 32.79 37.73
C THR A 3 32.09 32.42 37.54
N SER A 4 31.55 32.79 36.40
CA SER A 4 30.20 32.40 36.00
C SER A 4 30.25 30.97 35.43
N ASN A 5 29.70 30.01 36.18
CA ASN A 5 29.38 28.69 35.66
C ASN A 5 28.06 28.77 34.90
N GLY A 6 28.11 28.72 33.57
CA GLY A 6 26.93 28.53 32.74
C GLY A 6 26.34 27.12 32.88
N PRO A 7 25.03 26.94 32.65
CA PRO A 7 24.39 25.65 32.81
C PRO A 7 24.89 24.66 31.74
N THR A 8 25.43 23.55 32.21
CA THR A 8 25.79 22.39 31.39
C THR A 8 24.47 21.77 30.87
N LEU A 9 24.23 21.88 29.59
CA LEU A 9 23.14 21.14 28.91
C LEU A 9 23.43 19.63 29.05
N ALA A 10 22.64 18.96 29.88
CA ALA A 10 22.64 17.50 29.94
C ALA A 10 22.10 16.96 28.63
N VAL A 11 22.96 16.32 27.84
CA VAL A 11 22.55 15.54 26.68
C VAL A 11 21.85 14.30 27.23
N LEU A 12 20.52 14.25 27.10
CA LEU A 12 19.75 13.05 27.38
C LEU A 12 20.24 11.92 26.44
N PRO A 13 20.53 10.72 26.96
CA PRO A 13 20.86 9.61 26.07
C PRO A 13 19.69 9.33 25.14
N MET A 14 19.95 9.37 23.84
CA MET A 14 19.01 8.84 22.87
C MET A 14 18.85 7.34 23.17
N THR A 15 17.72 6.96 23.73
CA THR A 15 17.34 5.56 23.80
C THR A 15 17.26 5.06 22.35
N LYS A 16 18.14 4.10 22.00
CA LYS A 16 17.92 3.31 20.79
C LYS A 16 16.59 2.61 21.01
N GLU A 17 15.54 3.08 20.33
CA GLU A 17 14.33 2.27 20.21
C GLU A 17 14.74 0.94 19.57
N GLU A 18 14.51 -0.15 20.28
CA GLU A 18 14.62 -1.48 19.71
C GLU A 18 13.71 -1.53 18.48
N PRO A 19 14.18 -2.07 17.33
CA PRO A 19 13.34 -2.16 16.15
C PRO A 19 12.08 -2.94 16.52
N SER A 20 10.92 -2.30 16.33
CA SER A 20 9.65 -2.94 16.58
C SER A 20 9.49 -4.13 15.62
N ALA A 21 9.43 -5.35 16.16
CA ALA A 21 9.11 -6.56 15.40
C ALA A 21 7.63 -6.58 14.93
N ALA A 22 6.87 -5.54 15.26
CA ALA A 22 5.47 -5.39 14.87
C ALA A 22 5.37 -4.94 13.40
N GLY A 23 4.39 -5.50 12.69
CA GLY A 23 4.05 -5.09 11.32
C GLY A 23 3.53 -3.65 11.24
N PRO A 24 3.11 -3.22 10.04
CA PRO A 24 2.58 -1.88 9.82
C PRO A 24 1.43 -1.52 10.76
N GLN A 25 1.45 -0.29 11.26
CA GLN A 25 0.46 0.26 12.17
C GLN A 25 -0.49 1.18 11.42
N VAL A 26 -1.79 1.00 11.61
CA VAL A 26 -2.82 1.90 11.08
C VAL A 26 -2.85 3.18 11.92
N LEU A 27 -2.85 4.33 11.24
CA LEU A 27 -2.97 5.65 11.85
C LEU A 27 -4.41 6.15 11.68
N GLN A 28 -5.11 6.27 12.81
CA GLN A 28 -6.50 6.72 12.85
C GLN A 28 -6.64 7.81 13.91
N PRO A 29 -6.77 9.10 13.52
CA PRO A 29 -6.98 10.16 14.48
C PRO A 29 -8.27 9.96 15.29
N SER A 30 -8.21 10.29 16.58
CA SER A 30 -9.37 10.20 17.46
C SER A 30 -10.53 11.06 16.95
N GLY A 31 -11.73 10.52 16.96
CA GLY A 31 -12.95 11.21 16.53
C GLY A 31 -13.19 11.24 15.02
N TRP A 32 -12.27 10.74 14.21
CA TRP A 32 -12.50 10.60 12.78
C TRP A 32 -13.38 9.37 12.47
N PRO A 33 -14.27 9.47 11.47
CA PRO A 33 -14.99 8.29 10.99
C PRO A 33 -14.03 7.20 10.54
N ALA A 34 -14.33 5.94 10.89
CA ALA A 34 -13.53 4.81 10.42
C ALA A 34 -13.64 4.66 8.90
N PRO A 35 -12.52 4.61 8.17
CA PRO A 35 -12.54 4.38 6.73
C PRO A 35 -12.98 2.95 6.42
N LYS A 36 -13.56 2.75 5.24
CA LYS A 36 -14.02 1.44 4.77
C LYS A 36 -13.21 1.01 3.56
N GLY A 37 -12.50 -0.11 3.70
CA GLY A 37 -11.69 -0.70 2.62
C GLY A 37 -10.35 -0.01 2.37
N TYR A 38 -9.91 0.90 3.26
CA TYR A 38 -8.61 1.57 3.23
C TYR A 38 -8.24 2.07 4.62
N ALA A 39 -6.97 2.45 4.82
CA ALA A 39 -6.53 3.20 5.99
C ALA A 39 -6.26 4.65 5.61
N ASN A 40 -6.49 5.60 6.54
CA ASN A 40 -6.15 7.01 6.33
C ASN A 40 -4.64 7.25 6.27
N GLY A 41 -3.89 6.48 7.03
CA GLY A 41 -2.44 6.51 7.05
C GLY A 41 -1.88 5.26 7.69
N MET A 42 -0.59 5.02 7.47
CA MET A 42 0.12 3.91 8.09
C MET A 42 1.53 4.34 8.48
N ALA A 43 2.04 3.71 9.53
CA ALA A 43 3.44 3.79 9.95
C ALA A 43 4.04 2.40 9.99
N ALA A 44 5.31 2.27 9.64
CA ALA A 44 6.02 1.00 9.68
C ALA A 44 7.52 1.21 9.79
N ASP A 45 8.18 0.29 10.49
CA ASP A 45 9.64 0.18 10.53
C ASP A 45 10.07 -1.09 9.81
N GLY A 46 11.08 -1.00 8.97
CA GLY A 46 11.57 -2.19 8.29
C GLY A 46 12.20 -1.94 6.93
N ARG A 47 12.25 -3.02 6.07
CA ARG A 47 12.79 -3.01 4.72
C ARG A 47 11.67 -2.73 3.71
N TYR A 48 11.86 -1.72 2.87
CA TYR A 48 10.94 -1.41 1.78
C TYR A 48 10.97 -2.47 0.70
N VAL A 49 9.79 -2.84 0.22
CA VAL A 49 9.56 -3.61 -1.00
C VAL A 49 8.52 -2.87 -1.82
N VAL A 50 8.89 -2.41 -2.99
CA VAL A 50 8.03 -1.57 -3.83
C VAL A 50 7.83 -2.21 -5.21
N THR A 51 6.64 -2.05 -5.78
CA THR A 51 6.41 -2.39 -7.18
C THR A 51 6.49 -1.13 -8.04
N GLY A 52 6.72 -1.31 -9.34
CA GLY A 52 6.34 -0.30 -10.32
C GLY A 52 4.83 -0.27 -10.50
N GLY A 53 4.35 0.45 -11.51
CA GLY A 53 2.97 0.35 -11.95
C GLY A 53 2.71 -1.04 -12.55
N VAL A 54 1.74 -1.75 -12.03
CA VAL A 54 1.41 -3.14 -12.40
C VAL A 54 0.04 -3.17 -13.04
N ILE A 55 -0.05 -3.78 -14.21
CA ILE A 55 -1.32 -4.05 -14.91
C ILE A 55 -1.60 -5.56 -14.96
N GLY A 56 -2.75 -5.93 -15.48
CA GLY A 56 -3.25 -7.31 -15.43
C GLY A 56 -2.72 -8.23 -16.52
N TRP A 57 -1.44 -8.12 -16.92
CA TRP A 57 -0.84 -9.12 -17.80
C TRP A 57 -0.72 -10.47 -17.12
N ASN A 58 -1.12 -11.53 -17.81
CA ASN A 58 -0.80 -12.88 -17.40
C ASN A 58 0.64 -13.25 -17.83
N GLN A 59 1.05 -14.49 -17.57
CA GLN A 59 2.42 -14.96 -17.90
C GLN A 59 2.70 -14.98 -19.41
N GLU A 60 1.67 -15.05 -20.26
CA GLU A 60 1.78 -15.01 -21.71
C GLU A 60 1.73 -13.56 -22.27
N GLY A 61 1.61 -12.57 -21.40
CA GLY A 61 1.54 -11.16 -21.78
C GLY A 61 0.17 -10.72 -22.30
N HIS A 62 -0.90 -11.46 -21.97
CA HIS A 62 -2.25 -11.10 -22.34
C HIS A 62 -3.00 -10.42 -21.20
N LEU A 63 -3.82 -9.42 -21.52
CA LEU A 63 -4.74 -8.75 -20.59
C LEU A 63 -6.13 -9.37 -20.68
N PRO A 64 -6.78 -9.66 -19.54
CA PRO A 64 -8.21 -9.96 -19.56
C PRO A 64 -9.02 -8.79 -20.15
N ALA A 65 -10.11 -9.07 -20.84
CA ALA A 65 -10.98 -8.03 -21.42
C ALA A 65 -11.87 -7.37 -20.35
N ASP A 66 -12.25 -8.13 -19.34
CA ASP A 66 -13.16 -7.72 -18.28
C ASP A 66 -12.42 -6.96 -17.18
N PHE A 67 -12.99 -5.84 -16.72
CA PHE A 67 -12.35 -4.98 -15.71
C PHE A 67 -12.11 -5.70 -14.39
N PRO A 68 -13.09 -6.40 -13.76
CA PRO A 68 -12.81 -7.17 -12.55
C PRO A 68 -11.72 -8.23 -12.73
N ALA A 69 -11.68 -8.88 -13.89
CA ALA A 69 -10.63 -9.85 -14.20
C ALA A 69 -9.26 -9.19 -14.34
N GLN A 70 -9.16 -7.99 -14.92
CA GLN A 70 -7.92 -7.21 -14.93
C GLN A 70 -7.49 -6.84 -13.51
N VAL A 71 -8.41 -6.43 -12.64
CA VAL A 71 -8.10 -6.13 -11.22
C VAL A 71 -7.57 -7.38 -10.53
N ARG A 72 -8.23 -8.53 -10.68
CA ARG A 72 -7.79 -9.80 -10.09
C ARG A 72 -6.36 -10.14 -10.52
N GLN A 73 -6.09 -10.06 -11.81
CA GLN A 73 -4.76 -10.38 -12.33
C GLN A 73 -3.71 -9.38 -11.85
N THR A 74 -4.05 -8.09 -11.81
CA THR A 74 -3.16 -7.03 -11.31
C THR A 74 -2.79 -7.27 -9.85
N LEU A 75 -3.76 -7.53 -8.97
CA LEU A 75 -3.51 -7.78 -7.55
C LEU A 75 -2.72 -9.08 -7.34
N SER A 76 -2.99 -10.12 -8.13
CA SER A 76 -2.22 -11.37 -8.10
C SER A 76 -0.76 -11.15 -8.53
N ASN A 77 -0.54 -10.34 -9.55
CA ASN A 77 0.80 -9.96 -9.99
C ASN A 77 1.55 -9.18 -8.91
N ILE A 78 0.89 -8.24 -8.25
CA ILE A 78 1.46 -7.49 -7.12
C ILE A 78 1.86 -8.44 -5.99
N ALA A 79 0.98 -9.36 -5.60
CA ALA A 79 1.28 -10.35 -4.56
C ALA A 79 2.52 -11.18 -4.91
N ALA A 80 2.65 -11.61 -6.17
CA ALA A 80 3.80 -12.35 -6.65
C ALA A 80 5.10 -11.53 -6.60
N ILE A 81 5.06 -10.27 -7.04
CA ILE A 81 6.23 -9.36 -6.99
C ILE A 81 6.65 -9.11 -5.55
N LEU A 82 5.70 -8.83 -4.65
CA LEU A 82 5.98 -8.60 -3.24
C LEU A 82 6.62 -9.84 -2.59
N ALA A 83 6.15 -11.04 -2.95
CA ALA A 83 6.70 -12.30 -2.46
C ALA A 83 8.17 -12.51 -2.86
N GLU A 84 8.59 -12.09 -4.06
CA GLU A 84 10.00 -12.10 -4.46
C GLU A 84 10.87 -11.23 -3.53
N GLY A 85 10.30 -10.16 -2.98
CA GLY A 85 10.94 -9.31 -1.98
C GLY A 85 10.77 -9.83 -0.54
N GLY A 86 10.16 -10.99 -0.32
CA GLY A 86 9.88 -11.52 1.01
C GLY A 86 8.75 -10.81 1.74
N ALA A 87 7.93 -10.02 1.03
CA ALA A 87 6.79 -9.34 1.61
C ALA A 87 5.50 -10.15 1.41
N LYS A 88 4.62 -10.02 2.39
CA LYS A 88 3.26 -10.59 2.40
C LYS A 88 2.23 -9.47 2.35
N PRO A 89 0.95 -9.76 2.07
CA PRO A 89 -0.10 -8.74 2.05
C PRO A 89 -0.18 -7.90 3.34
N GLU A 90 0.03 -8.50 4.50
CA GLU A 90 0.04 -7.79 5.78
C GLU A 90 1.17 -6.76 5.93
N HIS A 91 2.16 -6.79 5.06
CA HIS A 91 3.24 -5.81 5.04
C HIS A 91 2.94 -4.58 4.17
N LEU A 92 1.83 -4.58 3.44
CA LEU A 92 1.42 -3.45 2.61
C LEU A 92 1.18 -2.20 3.45
N VAL A 93 1.75 -1.08 3.03
CA VAL A 93 1.53 0.23 3.64
C VAL A 93 0.85 1.21 2.69
N ARG A 94 0.93 0.99 1.38
CA ARG A 94 0.30 1.83 0.36
C ARG A 94 -0.06 1.05 -0.89
N LEU A 95 -1.24 1.35 -1.40
CA LEU A 95 -1.68 1.05 -2.77
C LEU A 95 -2.14 2.34 -3.43
N THR A 96 -1.72 2.58 -4.65
CA THR A 96 -2.28 3.64 -5.50
C THR A 96 -2.87 3.00 -6.75
N TRP A 97 -4.14 3.28 -6.98
CA TRP A 97 -4.89 2.76 -8.11
C TRP A 97 -5.11 3.86 -9.13
N TYR A 98 -4.81 3.55 -10.39
CA TYR A 98 -5.10 4.39 -11.54
C TYR A 98 -6.11 3.63 -12.41
N VAL A 99 -7.30 4.20 -12.58
CA VAL A 99 -8.36 3.61 -13.41
C VAL A 99 -8.70 4.53 -14.57
N VAL A 100 -9.08 3.98 -15.70
CA VAL A 100 -9.45 4.79 -16.88
C VAL A 100 -10.92 5.18 -16.87
N ASP A 101 -11.76 4.53 -16.06
CA ASP A 101 -13.17 4.80 -15.91
C ASP A 101 -13.61 4.60 -14.46
N ILE A 102 -13.86 5.69 -13.75
CA ILE A 102 -14.26 5.65 -12.34
C ILE A 102 -15.67 5.07 -12.16
N GLU A 103 -16.55 5.25 -13.14
CA GLU A 103 -17.90 4.70 -13.07
C GLU A 103 -17.88 3.18 -13.15
N GLU A 104 -17.00 2.62 -13.95
CA GLU A 104 -16.79 1.18 -14.00
C GLU A 104 -16.29 0.61 -12.68
N TYR A 105 -15.37 1.31 -12.03
CA TYR A 105 -14.92 0.96 -10.70
C TYR A 105 -16.06 0.99 -9.68
N LEU A 106 -16.84 2.06 -9.65
CA LEU A 106 -17.97 2.22 -8.74
C LEU A 106 -19.06 1.17 -8.96
N ALA A 107 -19.31 0.78 -10.22
CA ALA A 107 -20.29 -0.24 -10.56
C ALA A 107 -19.89 -1.66 -10.11
N ASN A 108 -18.61 -1.88 -9.81
CA ASN A 108 -18.07 -3.20 -9.45
C ASN A 108 -17.57 -3.31 -8.00
N LEU A 109 -17.86 -2.37 -7.11
CA LEU A 109 -17.31 -2.30 -5.75
C LEU A 109 -17.43 -3.61 -4.97
N LYS A 110 -18.57 -4.28 -5.03
CA LYS A 110 -18.79 -5.55 -4.30
C LYS A 110 -17.86 -6.65 -4.81
N THR A 111 -17.80 -6.81 -6.13
CA THR A 111 -16.94 -7.80 -6.78
C THR A 111 -15.47 -7.53 -6.52
N LEU A 112 -15.05 -6.26 -6.63
CA LEU A 112 -13.67 -5.85 -6.36
C LEU A 112 -13.28 -6.07 -4.91
N GLY A 113 -14.18 -5.80 -3.97
CA GLY A 113 -13.98 -6.09 -2.55
C GLY A 113 -13.78 -7.58 -2.26
N GLN A 114 -14.52 -8.45 -2.93
CA GLN A 114 -14.34 -9.90 -2.84
C GLN A 114 -12.98 -10.34 -3.38
N ILE A 115 -12.60 -9.86 -4.56
CA ILE A 115 -11.30 -10.13 -5.20
C ILE A 115 -10.16 -9.70 -4.29
N TYR A 116 -10.25 -8.49 -3.73
CA TYR A 116 -9.25 -7.96 -2.82
C TYR A 116 -9.05 -8.88 -1.61
N ARG A 117 -10.14 -9.26 -0.95
CA ARG A 117 -10.08 -10.14 0.23
C ARG A 117 -9.54 -11.54 -0.07
N GLU A 118 -9.83 -12.08 -1.25
CA GLU A 118 -9.30 -13.38 -1.68
C GLU A 118 -7.78 -13.34 -1.84
N ILE A 119 -7.21 -12.22 -2.31
CA ILE A 119 -5.79 -12.10 -2.63
C ILE A 119 -5.00 -11.54 -1.45
N PHE A 120 -5.48 -10.46 -0.83
CA PHE A 120 -4.78 -9.74 0.23
C PHE A 120 -5.36 -9.93 1.64
N GLY A 121 -6.49 -10.61 1.76
CA GLY A 121 -7.17 -10.77 3.04
C GLY A 121 -7.84 -9.48 3.53
N ALA A 122 -8.04 -9.37 4.83
CA ALA A 122 -8.69 -8.22 5.46
C ALA A 122 -7.71 -7.11 5.86
N HIS A 123 -6.55 -7.05 5.24
CA HIS A 123 -5.55 -6.02 5.47
C HIS A 123 -5.72 -4.88 4.44
N TYR A 124 -5.99 -3.67 4.93
CA TYR A 124 -6.25 -2.50 4.10
C TYR A 124 -5.21 -1.42 4.38
N PRO A 125 -4.23 -1.20 3.47
CA PRO A 125 -3.23 -0.16 3.63
C PRO A 125 -3.79 1.24 3.36
N ALA A 126 -2.96 2.25 3.56
CA ALA A 126 -3.23 3.58 3.03
C ALA A 126 -3.41 3.49 1.51
N MET A 127 -4.44 4.15 0.99
CA MET A 127 -4.86 3.92 -0.39
C MET A 127 -5.34 5.22 -1.04
N ALA A 128 -4.99 5.40 -2.31
CA ALA A 128 -5.58 6.39 -3.18
C ALA A 128 -6.08 5.68 -4.46
N LEU A 129 -7.17 6.16 -5.01
CA LEU A 129 -7.68 5.73 -6.30
C LEU A 129 -8.11 6.95 -7.09
N VAL A 130 -7.59 7.08 -8.31
CA VAL A 130 -7.87 8.22 -9.19
C VAL A 130 -8.15 7.74 -10.60
N GLN A 131 -9.01 8.49 -11.30
CA GLN A 131 -9.19 8.29 -12.73
C GLN A 131 -8.08 9.03 -13.48
N VAL A 132 -7.52 8.38 -14.49
CA VAL A 132 -6.53 8.94 -15.40
C VAL A 132 -7.08 8.96 -16.81
N VAL A 133 -6.52 9.82 -17.66
CA VAL A 133 -6.97 9.97 -19.07
C VAL A 133 -6.74 8.68 -19.87
N ARG A 134 -5.62 8.02 -19.65
CA ARG A 134 -5.26 6.72 -20.24
C ARG A 134 -4.06 6.12 -19.55
N LEU A 135 -3.83 4.84 -19.74
CA LEU A 135 -2.60 4.15 -19.35
C LEU A 135 -1.69 3.97 -20.57
N VAL A 136 -0.42 3.65 -20.33
CA VAL A 136 0.55 3.41 -21.41
C VAL A 136 0.09 2.24 -22.29
N GLU A 137 -0.29 1.13 -21.65
CA GLU A 137 -0.94 0.03 -22.35
C GLU A 137 -2.40 0.38 -22.63
N LYS A 138 -2.74 0.49 -23.89
CA LYS A 138 -4.05 0.97 -24.34
C LYS A 138 -5.23 0.08 -23.92
N ALA A 139 -5.00 -1.22 -23.81
CA ALA A 139 -5.99 -2.19 -23.38
C ALA A 139 -6.12 -2.30 -21.86
N ALA A 140 -5.19 -1.72 -21.09
CA ALA A 140 -5.26 -1.71 -19.63
C ALA A 140 -6.32 -0.73 -19.13
N ARG A 141 -7.13 -1.18 -18.19
CA ARG A 141 -8.20 -0.40 -17.57
C ARG A 141 -7.88 -0.03 -16.12
N VAL A 142 -6.86 -0.66 -15.55
CA VAL A 142 -6.35 -0.41 -14.21
C VAL A 142 -4.85 -0.61 -14.19
N GLU A 143 -4.19 0.22 -13.41
CA GLU A 143 -2.79 0.08 -13.04
C GLU A 143 -2.66 0.37 -11.54
N ILE A 144 -1.90 -0.44 -10.83
CA ILE A 144 -1.75 -0.32 -9.38
C ILE A 144 -0.27 -0.37 -9.03
N GLU A 145 0.17 0.51 -8.14
CA GLU A 145 1.49 0.44 -7.53
C GLU A 145 1.36 0.16 -6.04
N ALA A 146 2.32 -0.56 -5.48
CA ALA A 146 2.30 -1.01 -4.10
C ALA A 146 3.61 -0.72 -3.38
N THR A 147 3.51 -0.37 -2.11
CA THR A 147 4.63 -0.29 -1.18
C THR A 147 4.35 -1.18 0.03
N ALA A 148 5.30 -2.04 0.35
CA ALA A 148 5.28 -2.86 1.56
C ALA A 148 6.50 -2.55 2.42
N VAL A 149 6.39 -2.79 3.72
CA VAL A 149 7.49 -2.69 4.68
C VAL A 149 7.55 -3.99 5.47
N VAL A 150 8.62 -4.74 5.28
CA VAL A 150 8.86 -6.00 5.97
C VAL A 150 9.61 -5.69 7.28
N PRO A 151 9.06 -6.09 8.45
CA PRO A 151 9.75 -5.91 9.73
C PRO A 151 11.14 -6.56 9.72
N ARG A 152 12.07 -5.96 10.46
CA ARG A 152 13.44 -6.49 10.66
C ARG A 152 13.49 -7.40 11.87
#